data_ce7f6f526050224fb56032df29ca8f0c
#
_entry.id   ce7f6f526050224fb56032df29ca8f0c
#
_cell.length_a   1.000
_cell.length_b   1.000
_cell.length_c   1.000
_cell.angle_alpha   90.00
_cell.angle_beta   90.00
_cell.angle_gamma   90.00
#
_symmetry.space_group_name_H-M   'P 1'
#
loop_
_entity.id
_entity.type
_entity.pdbx_description
1 polymer ?
#
loop_
_entity_poly.entity_id
_entity_poly.type
_entity_poly.pdbx_seq_one_letter_code
_entity_poly.pdbx_strand_id
1 'polypeptide(L)'
;MVKFYKNFDIKKNHKASIILIGNFDGVHLGHQKLFKLAQSYKKKYNLKIGVINFDPMPKMFFNKYLKNFRLSNINQKLNFLNNLDVDFIITKKFDKIFSKTTSINFIKNTLSQKLNARFIFVSNNFRFGNKREGDVNFLIQNENKFNYKVIKPKPFLMNKKIVSSSLIRSFLEKGFLEKANKLLSRKWSIEGVVQKGRQVGKKIGFPTCNIDIKDYVLAKPGVYAVNVIRKNNPKSLKGIANLGYRPTFNQKKILLEVHLFNFSGNLYYKHISVEFLKFIRKEKKFKNI
;
A
#
# COMPACT_ATOMS: atom_id res chain seq x y z
N MET A 1 0.15 21.67 -1.84
CA MET A 1 -0.34 20.66 -0.86
C MET A 1 -1.34 19.75 -1.58
N VAL A 2 -1.17 18.43 -1.50
CA VAL A 2 -2.07 17.44 -2.16
C VAL A 2 -3.45 17.48 -1.51
N LYS A 3 -4.49 17.51 -2.34
CA LYS A 3 -5.88 17.50 -1.86
C LYS A 3 -6.42 16.06 -1.81
N PHE A 4 -7.04 15.69 -0.70
CA PHE A 4 -7.66 14.36 -0.51
C PHE A 4 -9.17 14.42 -0.65
N TYR A 5 -9.74 13.44 -1.39
CA TYR A 5 -11.18 13.27 -1.60
C TYR A 5 -11.61 11.86 -1.25
N LYS A 6 -12.82 11.71 -0.71
CA LYS A 6 -13.45 10.40 -0.40
C LYS A 6 -14.42 9.93 -1.50
N ASN A 7 -14.76 10.83 -2.42
CA ASN A 7 -15.67 10.58 -3.54
C ASN A 7 -15.15 11.29 -4.81
N PHE A 8 -15.92 11.21 -5.89
CA PHE A 8 -15.57 11.81 -7.18
C PHE A 8 -16.01 13.27 -7.33
N ASP A 9 -16.57 13.89 -6.29
CA ASP A 9 -16.98 15.29 -6.31
C ASP A 9 -15.79 16.18 -5.94
N ILE A 10 -14.98 16.47 -6.95
CA ILE A 10 -13.73 17.23 -6.84
C ILE A 10 -13.93 18.70 -7.17
N LYS A 11 -13.02 19.55 -6.72
CA LYS A 11 -13.03 20.97 -7.05
C LYS A 11 -12.93 21.19 -8.57
N LYS A 12 -13.56 22.26 -9.10
CA LYS A 12 -13.54 22.61 -10.52
C LYS A 12 -12.12 22.68 -11.11
N ASN A 13 -11.18 23.23 -10.35
CA ASN A 13 -9.78 23.34 -10.76
C ASN A 13 -8.96 22.02 -10.73
N HIS A 14 -9.57 20.89 -10.32
CA HIS A 14 -9.01 19.54 -10.42
C HIS A 14 -9.63 18.72 -11.54
N LYS A 15 -10.68 19.24 -12.20
CA LYS A 15 -11.24 18.63 -13.40
C LYS A 15 -10.29 18.81 -14.60
N ALA A 16 -10.59 18.15 -15.71
CA ALA A 16 -9.80 18.16 -16.93
C ALA A 16 -8.33 17.77 -16.70
N SER A 17 -8.10 16.72 -15.92
CA SER A 17 -6.78 16.31 -15.44
C SER A 17 -6.34 14.95 -15.96
N ILE A 18 -5.11 14.61 -15.67
CA ILE A 18 -4.53 13.26 -15.84
C ILE A 18 -5.00 12.43 -14.64
N ILE A 19 -5.62 11.29 -14.91
CA ILE A 19 -6.14 10.39 -13.87
C ILE A 19 -5.40 9.05 -13.91
N LEU A 20 -4.71 8.73 -12.84
CA LEU A 20 -4.11 7.40 -12.65
C LEU A 20 -5.06 6.53 -11.82
N ILE A 21 -5.43 5.35 -12.32
CA ILE A 21 -6.37 4.46 -11.64
C ILE A 21 -5.66 3.17 -11.22
N GLY A 22 -5.67 2.87 -9.93
CA GLY A 22 -5.05 1.66 -9.41
C GLY A 22 -5.08 1.53 -7.89
N ASN A 23 -4.79 0.35 -7.38
CA ASN A 23 -4.68 0.14 -5.93
C ASN A 23 -3.39 0.72 -5.35
N PHE A 24 -2.35 0.83 -6.15
CA PHE A 24 -1.03 1.37 -5.80
C PHE A 24 -0.47 0.80 -4.49
N ASP A 25 -0.75 -0.49 -4.23
CA ASP A 25 -0.31 -1.15 -3.00
C ASP A 25 1.21 -1.26 -2.97
N GLY A 26 1.81 -0.67 -1.93
CA GLY A 26 3.25 -0.58 -1.75
C GLY A 26 3.95 0.47 -2.61
N VAL A 27 3.29 1.18 -3.54
CA VAL A 27 3.88 2.22 -4.41
C VAL A 27 5.30 1.85 -4.90
N HIS A 28 5.44 0.66 -5.47
CA HIS A 28 6.71 0.07 -5.91
C HIS A 28 7.26 0.73 -7.18
N LEU A 29 8.49 0.39 -7.59
CA LEU A 29 9.18 0.97 -8.75
C LEU A 29 8.34 0.98 -10.03
N GLY A 30 7.53 -0.05 -10.29
CA GLY A 30 6.61 -0.06 -11.44
C GLY A 30 5.55 1.04 -11.35
N HIS A 31 5.01 1.31 -10.16
CA HIS A 31 4.11 2.44 -9.95
C HIS A 31 4.86 3.77 -10.10
N GLN A 32 6.03 3.93 -9.48
CA GLN A 32 6.82 5.16 -9.55
C GLN A 32 7.16 5.54 -11.01
N LYS A 33 7.48 4.54 -11.87
CA LYS A 33 7.69 4.77 -13.31
C LYS A 33 6.41 5.25 -14.02
N LEU A 34 5.25 4.71 -13.66
CA LEU A 34 3.97 5.18 -14.18
C LEU A 34 3.72 6.65 -13.81
N PHE A 35 3.97 7.02 -12.55
CA PHE A 35 3.85 8.40 -12.08
C PHE A 35 4.85 9.33 -12.78
N LYS A 36 6.10 8.89 -12.96
CA LYS A 36 7.10 9.68 -13.70
C LYS A 36 6.66 9.95 -15.14
N LEU A 37 6.03 8.98 -15.80
CA LEU A 37 5.44 9.20 -17.13
C LEU A 37 4.26 10.19 -17.05
N ALA A 38 3.38 10.09 -16.06
CA ALA A 38 2.29 11.05 -15.88
C ALA A 38 2.80 12.48 -15.64
N GLN A 39 3.92 12.65 -14.91
CA GLN A 39 4.57 13.94 -14.71
C GLN A 39 5.10 14.55 -16.02
N SER A 40 5.58 13.75 -16.99
CA SER A 40 5.94 14.28 -18.31
C SER A 40 4.72 14.80 -19.07
N TYR A 41 3.56 14.12 -18.94
CA TYR A 41 2.30 14.60 -19.50
C TYR A 41 1.79 15.86 -18.79
N LYS A 42 1.90 15.92 -17.44
CA LYS A 42 1.58 17.11 -16.65
C LYS A 42 2.31 18.34 -17.18
N LYS A 43 3.62 18.23 -17.42
CA LYS A 43 4.43 19.32 -17.97
C LYS A 43 4.06 19.66 -19.41
N LYS A 44 3.91 18.63 -20.28
CA LYS A 44 3.63 18.82 -21.71
C LYS A 44 2.29 19.50 -21.97
N TYR A 45 1.26 19.14 -21.22
CA TYR A 45 -0.12 19.59 -21.44
C TYR A 45 -0.62 20.59 -20.40
N ASN A 46 0.23 21.00 -19.47
CA ASN A 46 -0.11 21.90 -18.35
C ASN A 46 -1.36 21.43 -17.58
N LEU A 47 -1.40 20.14 -17.25
CA LEU A 47 -2.54 19.50 -16.57
C LEU A 47 -2.18 19.10 -15.13
N LYS A 48 -3.18 18.91 -14.28
CA LYS A 48 -3.03 18.35 -12.95
C LYS A 48 -3.04 16.82 -12.98
N ILE A 49 -2.43 16.21 -11.97
CA ILE A 49 -2.42 14.76 -11.77
C ILE A 49 -3.34 14.39 -10.61
N GLY A 50 -4.36 13.59 -10.91
CA GLY A 50 -5.22 12.95 -9.92
C GLY A 50 -4.99 11.45 -9.83
N VAL A 51 -5.14 10.90 -8.65
CA VAL A 51 -5.04 9.46 -8.39
C VAL A 51 -6.36 8.93 -7.88
N ILE A 52 -6.86 7.85 -8.47
CA ILE A 52 -8.00 7.09 -7.95
C ILE A 52 -7.48 5.80 -7.35
N ASN A 53 -7.74 5.60 -6.08
CA ASN A 53 -7.54 4.33 -5.40
C ASN A 53 -8.79 3.94 -4.59
N PHE A 54 -8.86 2.68 -4.19
CA PHE A 54 -10.02 2.11 -3.50
C PHE A 54 -9.64 1.58 -2.13
N ASP A 55 -10.55 1.76 -1.16
CA ASP A 55 -10.42 1.19 0.17
C ASP A 55 -11.78 0.69 0.70
N PRO A 56 -11.90 -0.61 1.07
CA PRO A 56 -10.88 -1.66 0.91
C PRO A 56 -10.50 -1.88 -0.56
N MET A 57 -9.36 -2.52 -0.82
CA MET A 57 -9.02 -2.92 -2.20
C MET A 57 -10.08 -3.88 -2.74
N PRO A 58 -10.49 -3.81 -4.02
CA PRO A 58 -11.54 -4.66 -4.57
C PRO A 58 -11.34 -6.15 -4.28
N LYS A 59 -10.09 -6.65 -4.37
CA LYS A 59 -9.78 -8.05 -4.05
C LYS A 59 -10.09 -8.41 -2.59
N MET A 60 -9.87 -7.50 -1.65
CA MET A 60 -10.19 -7.70 -0.23
C MET A 60 -11.70 -7.60 0.03
N PHE A 61 -12.40 -6.75 -0.70
CA PHE A 61 -13.85 -6.62 -0.61
C PHE A 61 -14.57 -7.91 -1.04
N PHE A 62 -14.17 -8.49 -2.20
CA PHE A 62 -14.80 -9.72 -2.71
C PHE A 62 -14.34 -10.98 -1.97
N ASN A 63 -13.14 -10.97 -1.39
CA ASN A 63 -12.64 -12.09 -0.60
C ASN A 63 -12.45 -11.68 0.86
N LYS A 64 -13.47 -11.87 1.67
CA LYS A 64 -13.47 -11.54 3.11
C LYS A 64 -12.46 -12.37 3.93
N TYR A 65 -12.01 -13.51 3.39
CA TYR A 65 -10.99 -14.36 4.00
C TYR A 65 -9.56 -13.89 3.70
N LEU A 66 -9.41 -12.94 2.77
CA LEU A 66 -8.10 -12.39 2.41
C LEU A 66 -7.62 -11.42 3.48
N LYS A 67 -7.12 -11.99 4.57
CA LYS A 67 -6.41 -11.26 5.63
C LYS A 67 -4.93 -11.10 5.27
N ASN A 68 -4.23 -10.18 5.93
CA ASN A 68 -2.77 -10.01 5.81
C ASN A 68 -2.28 -9.91 4.35
N PHE A 69 -2.86 -8.98 3.61
CA PHE A 69 -2.61 -8.86 2.16
C PHE A 69 -1.86 -7.59 1.75
N ARG A 70 -1.99 -6.49 2.49
CA ARG A 70 -1.45 -5.17 2.09
C ARG A 70 0.06 -5.10 2.25
N LEU A 71 0.75 -4.48 1.29
CA LEU A 71 2.15 -4.11 1.42
C LEU A 71 2.34 -2.85 2.27
N SER A 72 1.33 -1.98 2.29
CA SER A 72 1.28 -0.76 3.10
C SER A 72 -0.13 -0.52 3.61
N ASN A 73 -0.27 0.06 4.80
CA ASN A 73 -1.57 0.54 5.26
C ASN A 73 -2.02 1.76 4.43
N ILE A 74 -3.26 2.22 4.65
CA ILE A 74 -3.83 3.32 3.86
C ILE A 74 -3.04 4.62 4.07
N ASN A 75 -2.63 4.93 5.30
CA ASN A 75 -1.90 6.15 5.62
C ASN A 75 -0.51 6.17 4.98
N GLN A 76 0.23 5.05 5.07
CA GLN A 76 1.50 4.90 4.37
C GLN A 76 1.35 5.08 2.86
N LYS A 77 0.34 4.43 2.26
CA LYS A 77 0.07 4.55 0.83
C LYS A 77 -0.19 5.99 0.44
N LEU A 78 -1.03 6.71 1.18
CA LEU A 78 -1.32 8.11 0.92
C LEU A 78 -0.07 8.99 1.05
N ASN A 79 0.78 8.73 2.05
CA ASN A 79 2.06 9.43 2.22
C ASN A 79 3.01 9.14 1.02
N PHE A 80 3.11 7.89 0.57
CA PHE A 80 3.95 7.56 -0.58
C PHE A 80 3.45 8.20 -1.87
N LEU A 81 2.13 8.26 -2.08
CA LEU A 81 1.52 8.93 -3.23
C LEU A 81 1.71 10.44 -3.16
N ASN A 82 1.58 11.05 -1.97
CA ASN A 82 1.80 12.48 -1.75
C ASN A 82 3.23 12.91 -2.17
N ASN A 83 4.21 12.03 -2.02
CA ASN A 83 5.61 12.30 -2.40
C ASN A 83 5.88 12.12 -3.91
N LEU A 84 4.87 11.84 -4.73
CA LEU A 84 5.01 11.62 -6.18
C LEU A 84 4.51 12.81 -7.03
N ASP A 85 4.52 14.03 -6.49
CA ASP A 85 4.09 15.25 -7.18
C ASP A 85 2.70 15.11 -7.84
N VAL A 86 1.74 14.57 -7.09
CA VAL A 86 0.34 14.52 -7.48
C VAL A 86 -0.42 15.70 -6.90
N ASP A 87 -1.45 16.19 -7.58
CA ASP A 87 -2.21 17.35 -7.15
C ASP A 87 -3.39 16.95 -6.24
N PHE A 88 -3.97 15.77 -6.48
CA PHE A 88 -5.05 15.25 -5.65
C PHE A 88 -5.14 13.73 -5.65
N ILE A 89 -5.71 13.19 -4.58
CA ILE A 89 -5.93 11.75 -4.41
C ILE A 89 -7.38 11.51 -4.02
N ILE A 90 -8.05 10.64 -4.76
CA ILE A 90 -9.40 10.15 -4.47
C ILE A 90 -9.27 8.74 -3.89
N THR A 91 -9.67 8.57 -2.63
CA THR A 91 -9.80 7.25 -2.00
C THR A 91 -11.28 6.89 -1.91
N LYS A 92 -11.78 6.25 -2.97
CA LYS A 92 -13.18 5.84 -3.03
C LYS A 92 -13.41 4.60 -2.18
N LYS A 93 -14.42 4.65 -1.30
CA LYS A 93 -14.90 3.46 -0.59
C LYS A 93 -15.39 2.44 -1.63
N PHE A 94 -14.81 1.23 -1.58
CA PHE A 94 -15.27 0.12 -2.41
C PHE A 94 -16.30 -0.69 -1.61
N ASP A 95 -17.56 -0.51 -1.94
CA ASP A 95 -18.71 -1.10 -1.26
C ASP A 95 -19.62 -1.84 -2.25
N LYS A 96 -20.70 -2.44 -1.72
CA LYS A 96 -21.66 -3.21 -2.51
C LYS A 96 -22.36 -2.36 -3.60
N ILE A 97 -22.61 -1.08 -3.33
CA ILE A 97 -23.25 -0.17 -4.30
C ILE A 97 -22.27 0.11 -5.44
N PHE A 98 -21.04 0.55 -5.11
CA PHE A 98 -20.03 0.87 -6.11
C PHE A 98 -19.61 -0.36 -6.92
N SER A 99 -19.57 -1.55 -6.32
CA SER A 99 -19.21 -2.80 -7.01
C SER A 99 -20.18 -3.22 -8.11
N LYS A 100 -21.41 -2.69 -8.11
CA LYS A 100 -22.44 -2.91 -9.13
C LYS A 100 -22.40 -1.90 -10.29
N THR A 101 -21.52 -0.89 -10.21
CA THR A 101 -21.38 0.12 -11.27
C THR A 101 -20.87 -0.57 -12.54
N THR A 102 -21.61 -0.45 -13.66
CA THR A 102 -21.19 -0.98 -14.94
C THR A 102 -19.98 -0.24 -15.49
N SER A 103 -19.22 -0.87 -16.38
CA SER A 103 -18.05 -0.25 -17.02
C SER A 103 -18.42 1.04 -17.76
N ILE A 104 -19.51 1.03 -18.51
CA ILE A 104 -19.96 2.22 -19.25
C ILE A 104 -20.41 3.34 -18.30
N ASN A 105 -21.09 3.04 -17.20
CA ASN A 105 -21.50 4.02 -16.21
C ASN A 105 -20.30 4.61 -15.46
N PHE A 106 -19.25 3.81 -15.19
CA PHE A 106 -18.02 4.32 -14.62
C PHE A 106 -17.32 5.30 -15.57
N ILE A 107 -17.27 5.00 -16.86
CA ILE A 107 -16.72 5.91 -17.86
C ILE A 107 -17.54 7.19 -17.95
N LYS A 108 -18.86 7.06 -18.23
CA LYS A 108 -19.76 8.19 -18.44
C LYS A 108 -19.83 9.10 -17.21
N ASN A 109 -20.27 8.52 -16.08
CA ASN A 109 -20.61 9.33 -14.91
C ASN A 109 -19.38 9.74 -14.09
N THR A 110 -18.35 8.87 -14.02
CA THR A 110 -17.17 9.15 -13.19
C THR A 110 -16.07 9.80 -13.99
N LEU A 111 -15.52 9.11 -14.99
CA LEU A 111 -14.34 9.62 -15.71
C LEU A 111 -14.65 10.84 -16.56
N SER A 112 -15.79 10.85 -17.25
CA SER A 112 -16.19 11.96 -18.12
C SER A 112 -16.90 13.06 -17.33
N GLN A 113 -18.10 12.85 -16.81
CA GLN A 113 -18.92 13.92 -16.24
C GLN A 113 -18.36 14.52 -14.94
N LYS A 114 -17.98 13.67 -13.96
CA LYS A 114 -17.50 14.17 -12.66
C LYS A 114 -16.05 14.67 -12.75
N LEU A 115 -15.15 13.91 -13.37
CA LEU A 115 -13.73 14.23 -13.39
C LEU A 115 -13.29 15.00 -14.64
N ASN A 116 -14.03 14.88 -15.75
CA ASN A 116 -13.64 15.41 -17.06
C ASN A 116 -12.20 15.00 -17.38
N ALA A 117 -11.87 13.71 -17.22
CA ALA A 117 -10.53 13.18 -17.39
C ALA A 117 -10.02 13.44 -18.82
N ARG A 118 -8.79 13.94 -18.98
CA ARG A 118 -8.15 14.14 -20.30
C ARG A 118 -7.24 12.98 -20.67
N PHE A 119 -6.49 12.47 -19.72
CA PHE A 119 -5.66 11.28 -19.87
C PHE A 119 -5.95 10.29 -18.76
N ILE A 120 -6.13 9.02 -19.11
CA ILE A 120 -6.39 7.94 -18.15
C ILE A 120 -5.22 6.97 -18.19
N PHE A 121 -4.48 6.89 -17.10
CA PHE A 121 -3.33 6.02 -16.94
C PHE A 121 -3.73 4.75 -16.20
N VAL A 122 -3.58 3.61 -16.85
CA VAL A 122 -3.90 2.30 -16.28
C VAL A 122 -2.83 1.26 -16.63
N SER A 123 -2.76 0.19 -15.84
CA SER A 123 -1.93 -0.97 -16.16
C SER A 123 -2.56 -1.80 -17.29
N ASN A 124 -1.73 -2.57 -18.03
CA ASN A 124 -2.20 -3.40 -19.15
C ASN A 124 -3.26 -4.44 -18.76
N ASN A 125 -3.27 -4.89 -17.51
CA ASN A 125 -4.23 -5.86 -16.99
C ASN A 125 -5.35 -5.20 -16.17
N PHE A 126 -5.58 -3.90 -16.36
CA PHE A 126 -6.63 -3.19 -15.64
C PHE A 126 -8.01 -3.73 -16.00
N ARG A 127 -8.81 -3.98 -14.97
CA ARG A 127 -10.20 -4.41 -15.07
C ARG A 127 -11.07 -3.57 -14.16
N PHE A 128 -12.27 -3.22 -14.62
CA PHE A 128 -13.22 -2.39 -13.89
C PHE A 128 -14.67 -2.74 -14.25
N GLY A 129 -15.60 -2.05 -13.65
CA GLY A 129 -17.03 -2.32 -13.83
C GLY A 129 -17.54 -3.54 -13.08
N ASN A 130 -18.84 -3.74 -13.12
CA ASN A 130 -19.50 -4.87 -12.49
C ASN A 130 -18.92 -6.18 -13.03
N LYS A 131 -18.64 -7.15 -12.14
CA LYS A 131 -18.04 -8.45 -12.50
C LYS A 131 -16.76 -8.34 -13.37
N ARG A 132 -16.07 -7.17 -13.35
CA ARG A 132 -14.85 -6.90 -14.13
C ARG A 132 -15.08 -6.92 -15.65
N GLU A 133 -16.26 -6.58 -16.12
CA GLU A 133 -16.66 -6.60 -17.53
C GLU A 133 -15.83 -5.65 -18.41
N GLY A 134 -15.40 -4.50 -17.86
CA GLY A 134 -14.55 -3.54 -18.57
C GLY A 134 -13.06 -3.87 -18.45
N ASP A 135 -12.32 -3.58 -19.51
CA ASP A 135 -10.88 -3.69 -19.59
C ASP A 135 -10.24 -2.47 -20.27
N VAL A 136 -8.94 -2.54 -20.54
CA VAL A 136 -8.20 -1.44 -21.20
C VAL A 136 -8.70 -1.21 -22.62
N ASN A 137 -9.05 -2.27 -23.36
CA ASN A 137 -9.57 -2.13 -24.72
C ASN A 137 -10.94 -1.45 -24.73
N PHE A 138 -11.81 -1.79 -23.77
CA PHE A 138 -13.08 -1.12 -23.60
C PHE A 138 -12.91 0.38 -23.28
N LEU A 139 -11.89 0.78 -22.47
CA LEU A 139 -11.56 2.18 -22.30
C LEU A 139 -11.14 2.84 -23.62
N ILE A 140 -10.26 2.21 -24.40
CA ILE A 140 -9.74 2.75 -25.67
C ILE A 140 -10.88 2.92 -26.69
N GLN A 141 -11.78 1.96 -26.84
CA GLN A 141 -12.93 2.03 -27.71
C GLN A 141 -13.87 3.21 -27.43
N ASN A 142 -13.87 3.68 -26.18
CA ASN A 142 -14.71 4.78 -25.74
C ASN A 142 -13.99 6.14 -25.69
N GLU A 143 -12.72 6.25 -26.11
CA GLU A 143 -11.91 7.48 -26.08
C GLU A 143 -12.60 8.65 -26.78
N ASN A 144 -13.01 8.45 -28.02
CA ASN A 144 -13.62 9.52 -28.85
C ASN A 144 -14.98 9.94 -28.29
N LYS A 145 -15.81 8.98 -27.85
CA LYS A 145 -17.15 9.23 -27.32
C LYS A 145 -17.14 10.08 -26.04
N PHE A 146 -16.12 9.92 -25.20
CA PHE A 146 -16.03 10.59 -23.90
C PHE A 146 -14.84 11.56 -23.79
N ASN A 147 -14.16 11.86 -24.89
CA ASN A 147 -13.13 12.88 -25.03
C ASN A 147 -11.97 12.74 -24.02
N TYR A 148 -11.39 11.54 -23.92
CA TYR A 148 -10.18 11.25 -23.16
C TYR A 148 -9.19 10.41 -24.00
N LYS A 149 -7.95 10.26 -23.50
CA LYS A 149 -6.96 9.35 -24.06
C LYS A 149 -6.45 8.36 -23.01
N VAL A 150 -6.31 7.10 -23.38
CA VAL A 150 -5.80 6.03 -22.50
C VAL A 150 -4.30 5.86 -22.70
N ILE A 151 -3.58 5.88 -21.60
CA ILE A 151 -2.14 5.62 -21.57
C ILE A 151 -1.91 4.30 -20.81
N LYS A 152 -1.45 3.28 -21.52
CA LYS A 152 -1.09 1.96 -21.00
C LYS A 152 0.39 1.66 -21.24
N PRO A 153 1.30 2.13 -20.37
CA PRO A 153 2.74 1.91 -20.57
C PRO A 153 3.09 0.43 -20.44
N LYS A 154 4.17 0.02 -21.09
CA LYS A 154 4.72 -1.33 -20.92
C LYS A 154 5.05 -1.60 -19.46
N PRO A 155 4.81 -2.82 -18.94
CA PRO A 155 5.17 -3.19 -17.59
C PRO A 155 6.65 -2.93 -17.29
N PHE A 156 6.94 -2.43 -16.10
CA PHE A 156 8.34 -2.26 -15.69
C PHE A 156 8.96 -3.59 -15.31
N LEU A 157 10.07 -3.93 -15.97
CA LEU A 157 10.82 -5.15 -15.72
C LEU A 157 12.06 -4.85 -14.89
N MET A 158 12.39 -5.74 -13.97
CA MET A 158 13.68 -5.82 -13.28
C MET A 158 14.13 -7.28 -13.26
N ASN A 159 15.33 -7.55 -13.73
CA ASN A 159 15.86 -8.90 -13.89
C ASN A 159 14.88 -9.82 -14.64
N LYS A 160 14.37 -9.38 -15.79
CA LYS A 160 13.39 -10.06 -16.66
C LYS A 160 12.04 -10.40 -16.00
N LYS A 161 11.76 -9.90 -14.79
CA LYS A 161 10.49 -10.12 -14.08
C LYS A 161 9.69 -8.81 -13.99
N ILE A 162 8.38 -8.90 -14.18
CA ILE A 162 7.48 -7.75 -13.99
C ILE A 162 7.47 -7.35 -12.51
N VAL A 163 7.80 -6.09 -12.24
CA VAL A 163 7.71 -5.53 -10.89
C VAL A 163 6.24 -5.30 -10.54
N SER A 164 5.75 -6.04 -9.54
CA SER A 164 4.35 -6.00 -9.12
C SER A 164 4.20 -6.21 -7.61
N SER A 165 3.08 -5.75 -7.05
CA SER A 165 2.76 -5.99 -5.64
C SER A 165 2.71 -7.49 -5.31
N SER A 166 2.28 -8.36 -6.24
CA SER A 166 2.26 -9.82 -6.03
C SER A 166 3.67 -10.40 -5.93
N LEU A 167 4.60 -9.96 -6.76
CA LEU A 167 6.00 -10.39 -6.68
C LEU A 167 6.64 -9.97 -5.35
N ILE A 168 6.35 -8.75 -4.90
CA ILE A 168 6.87 -8.24 -3.62
C ILE A 168 6.31 -9.04 -2.44
N ARG A 169 5.00 -9.34 -2.42
CA ARG A 169 4.41 -10.22 -1.39
C ARG A 169 5.09 -11.57 -1.36
N SER A 170 5.28 -12.21 -2.52
CA SER A 170 5.98 -13.49 -2.60
C SER A 170 7.42 -13.41 -2.05
N PHE A 171 8.14 -12.31 -2.27
CA PHE A 171 9.45 -12.13 -1.68
C PHE A 171 9.41 -11.99 -0.16
N LEU A 172 8.46 -11.23 0.39
CA LEU A 172 8.28 -11.08 1.83
C LEU A 172 7.91 -12.41 2.48
N GLU A 173 6.95 -13.14 1.93
CA GLU A 173 6.50 -14.46 2.40
C GLU A 173 7.62 -15.51 2.41
N LYS A 174 8.54 -15.43 1.45
CA LYS A 174 9.72 -16.30 1.35
C LYS A 174 10.92 -15.82 2.18
N GLY A 175 10.85 -14.63 2.77
CA GLY A 175 11.94 -14.02 3.55
C GLY A 175 13.03 -13.36 2.71
N PHE A 176 12.81 -13.13 1.42
CA PHE A 176 13.73 -12.41 0.52
C PHE A 176 13.54 -10.89 0.67
N LEU A 177 13.76 -10.41 1.88
CA LEU A 177 13.48 -9.03 2.27
C LEU A 177 14.25 -8.01 1.43
N GLU A 178 15.52 -8.25 1.16
CA GLU A 178 16.37 -7.36 0.34
C GLU A 178 15.82 -7.20 -1.08
N LYS A 179 15.33 -8.30 -1.68
CA LYS A 179 14.68 -8.25 -3.01
C LYS A 179 13.38 -7.45 -2.96
N ALA A 180 12.57 -7.63 -1.92
CA ALA A 180 11.34 -6.85 -1.72
C ALA A 180 11.67 -5.36 -1.55
N ASN A 181 12.63 -5.00 -0.71
CA ASN A 181 13.07 -3.63 -0.46
C ASN A 181 13.60 -2.96 -1.74
N LYS A 182 14.36 -3.69 -2.56
CA LYS A 182 14.84 -3.20 -3.87
C LYS A 182 13.68 -2.84 -4.80
N LEU A 183 12.64 -3.69 -4.88
CA LEU A 183 11.47 -3.42 -5.71
C LEU A 183 10.58 -2.29 -5.18
N LEU A 184 10.58 -2.07 -3.86
CA LEU A 184 9.89 -0.96 -3.21
C LEU A 184 10.67 0.36 -3.30
N SER A 185 11.99 0.32 -3.60
CA SER A 185 12.95 1.44 -3.51
C SER A 185 13.06 2.04 -2.09
N ARG A 186 12.69 1.29 -1.08
CA ARG A 186 12.78 1.65 0.34
C ARG A 186 12.71 0.40 1.22
N LYS A 187 13.00 0.55 2.50
CA LYS A 187 12.76 -0.51 3.48
C LYS A 187 11.25 -0.74 3.62
N TRP A 188 10.82 -1.99 3.54
CA TRP A 188 9.44 -2.34 3.88
C TRP A 188 9.20 -2.09 5.36
N SER A 189 8.07 -1.50 5.70
CA SER A 189 7.76 -1.14 7.07
C SER A 189 6.33 -1.48 7.47
N ILE A 190 6.15 -1.79 8.75
CA ILE A 190 4.85 -1.95 9.40
C ILE A 190 4.66 -0.77 10.35
N GLU A 191 3.54 -0.09 10.23
CA GLU A 191 3.14 1.00 11.12
C GLU A 191 1.98 0.58 12.01
N GLY A 192 2.06 0.98 13.28
CA GLY A 192 0.98 0.71 14.22
C GLY A 192 1.17 1.39 15.56
N VAL A 193 0.13 1.30 16.37
CA VAL A 193 0.16 1.75 17.75
C VAL A 193 0.70 0.64 18.65
N VAL A 194 1.65 0.97 19.51
CA VAL A 194 2.21 0.02 20.47
C VAL A 194 1.15 -0.37 21.49
N GLN A 195 0.86 -1.65 21.59
CA GLN A 195 -0.11 -2.23 22.51
C GLN A 195 0.58 -2.76 23.77
N LYS A 196 -0.10 -2.71 24.91
CA LYS A 196 0.35 -3.36 26.14
C LYS A 196 0.21 -4.88 25.96
N GLY A 197 1.32 -5.61 26.11
CA GLY A 197 1.35 -7.08 26.08
C GLY A 197 1.41 -7.69 27.47
N ARG A 198 1.72 -9.01 27.55
CA ARG A 198 1.91 -9.73 28.82
C ARG A 198 3.15 -9.28 29.61
N GLN A 199 4.01 -8.43 29.02
CA GLN A 199 5.22 -7.89 29.62
C GLN A 199 6.24 -8.95 30.11
N VAL A 200 6.19 -10.18 29.59
CA VAL A 200 7.14 -11.25 29.97
C VAL A 200 8.58 -10.81 29.68
N GLY A 201 8.84 -10.23 28.51
CA GLY A 201 10.16 -9.72 28.15
C GLY A 201 10.70 -8.68 29.14
N LYS A 202 9.83 -7.82 29.72
CA LYS A 202 10.24 -6.84 30.73
C LYS A 202 10.79 -7.51 31.98
N LYS A 203 10.18 -8.63 32.41
CA LYS A 203 10.60 -9.38 33.62
C LYS A 203 11.99 -10.00 33.48
N ILE A 204 12.42 -10.28 32.24
CA ILE A 204 13.73 -10.88 31.93
C ILE A 204 14.72 -9.89 31.30
N GLY A 205 14.49 -8.57 31.47
CA GLY A 205 15.41 -7.53 30.98
C GLY A 205 15.27 -7.15 29.51
N PHE A 206 14.34 -7.75 28.74
CA PHE A 206 14.15 -7.48 27.31
C PHE A 206 12.73 -6.96 27.01
N PRO A 207 12.42 -5.71 27.40
CA PRO A 207 11.10 -5.14 27.15
C PRO A 207 10.80 -5.10 25.66
N THR A 208 9.56 -5.47 25.26
CA THR A 208 9.12 -5.49 23.88
C THR A 208 7.92 -4.58 23.63
N CYS A 209 7.89 -3.95 22.46
CA CYS A 209 6.73 -3.25 21.89
C CYS A 209 5.91 -4.23 21.06
N ASN A 210 4.62 -4.35 21.35
CA ASN A 210 3.71 -5.20 20.60
C ASN A 210 2.92 -4.38 19.58
N ILE A 211 2.92 -4.80 18.31
CA ILE A 211 2.21 -4.12 17.22
C ILE A 211 1.33 -5.15 16.53
N ASP A 212 0.05 -4.83 16.39
CA ASP A 212 -0.89 -5.61 15.61
C ASP A 212 -0.66 -5.32 14.11
N ILE A 213 -0.33 -6.35 13.33
CA ILE A 213 -0.05 -6.19 11.91
C ILE A 213 -1.30 -6.13 11.03
N LYS A 214 -2.47 -6.44 11.60
CA LYS A 214 -3.78 -6.38 10.92
C LYS A 214 -3.74 -6.88 9.46
N ASP A 215 -3.90 -5.93 8.52
CA ASP A 215 -4.02 -6.21 7.08
C ASP A 215 -2.68 -6.38 6.35
N TYR A 216 -1.55 -6.11 7.00
CA TYR A 216 -0.24 -6.25 6.33
C TYR A 216 0.03 -7.68 5.91
N VAL A 217 0.66 -7.84 4.74
CA VAL A 217 1.15 -9.13 4.28
C VAL A 217 2.02 -9.76 5.38
N LEU A 218 1.81 -11.05 5.61
CA LEU A 218 2.63 -11.79 6.54
C LEU A 218 3.97 -12.13 5.86
N ALA A 219 5.01 -11.39 6.21
CA ALA A 219 6.36 -11.79 5.83
C ALA A 219 6.73 -13.10 6.55
N LYS A 220 7.77 -13.80 6.05
CA LYS A 220 8.23 -15.07 6.63
C LYS A 220 8.36 -14.96 8.16
N PRO A 221 7.66 -15.78 8.94
CA PRO A 221 7.77 -15.74 10.40
C PRO A 221 9.21 -15.95 10.87
N GLY A 222 9.63 -15.16 11.87
CA GLY A 222 10.97 -15.22 12.43
C GLY A 222 11.48 -13.89 12.97
N VAL A 223 12.77 -13.83 13.23
CA VAL A 223 13.48 -12.69 13.83
C VAL A 223 14.13 -11.85 12.75
N TYR A 224 13.97 -10.54 12.89
CA TYR A 224 14.46 -9.52 11.95
C TYR A 224 15.30 -8.46 12.66
N ALA A 225 16.34 -7.98 12.00
CA ALA A 225 16.94 -6.69 12.33
C ALA A 225 16.02 -5.58 11.83
N VAL A 226 15.75 -4.60 12.66
CA VAL A 226 14.82 -3.50 12.36
C VAL A 226 15.34 -2.14 12.78
N ASN A 227 14.86 -1.11 12.11
CA ASN A 227 14.87 0.25 12.62
C ASN A 227 13.45 0.66 13.03
N VAL A 228 13.34 1.41 14.12
CA VAL A 228 12.05 1.95 14.57
C VAL A 228 12.09 3.47 14.53
N ILE A 229 11.12 4.04 13.85
CA ILE A 229 10.94 5.48 13.69
C ILE A 229 9.68 5.89 14.46
N ARG A 230 9.79 6.93 15.28
CA ARG A 230 8.68 7.52 16.03
C ARG A 230 8.10 8.70 15.26
N LYS A 231 6.78 8.87 15.25
CA LYS A 231 6.10 9.91 14.47
C LYS A 231 6.66 11.32 14.75
N ASN A 232 6.98 11.62 16.02
CA ASN A 232 7.42 12.95 16.46
C ASN A 232 8.94 13.06 16.68
N ASN A 233 9.70 12.04 16.31
CA ASN A 233 11.15 12.03 16.43
C ASN A 233 11.75 11.17 15.33
N PRO A 234 12.34 11.79 14.29
CA PRO A 234 12.88 11.08 13.14
C PRO A 234 14.13 10.25 13.45
N LYS A 235 14.73 10.42 14.64
CA LYS A 235 15.88 9.61 15.05
C LYS A 235 15.48 8.16 15.12
N SER A 236 16.11 7.36 14.28
CA SER A 236 15.90 5.92 14.17
C SER A 236 16.50 5.20 15.38
N LEU A 237 15.75 4.26 15.95
CA LEU A 237 16.18 3.37 17.01
C LEU A 237 16.45 1.99 16.43
N LYS A 238 17.59 1.40 16.72
CA LYS A 238 17.93 0.03 16.28
C LYS A 238 17.27 -0.99 17.21
N GLY A 239 16.88 -2.15 16.64
CA GLY A 239 16.28 -3.22 17.43
C GLY A 239 16.20 -4.54 16.67
N ILE A 240 15.62 -5.50 17.34
CA ILE A 240 15.20 -6.78 16.76
C ILE A 240 13.69 -6.93 16.88
N ALA A 241 13.09 -7.58 15.89
CA ALA A 241 11.66 -7.84 15.90
C ALA A 241 11.39 -9.33 15.65
N ASN A 242 10.47 -9.89 16.42
CA ASN A 242 9.89 -11.20 16.15
C ASN A 242 8.53 -11.02 15.49
N LEU A 243 8.38 -11.55 14.28
CA LEU A 243 7.11 -11.61 13.56
C LEU A 243 6.64 -13.07 13.58
N GLY A 244 5.54 -13.32 14.25
CA GLY A 244 5.08 -14.70 14.39
C GLY A 244 3.65 -14.87 14.85
N TYR A 245 3.24 -16.12 14.95
CA TYR A 245 1.92 -16.50 15.44
C TYR A 245 1.95 -16.64 16.96
N ARG A 246 1.05 -15.95 17.63
CA ARG A 246 0.83 -16.14 19.07
C ARG A 246 -0.40 -17.00 19.28
N PRO A 247 -0.28 -18.16 19.96
CA PRO A 247 -1.44 -18.95 20.37
C PRO A 247 -2.28 -18.11 21.35
N THR A 248 -3.54 -17.92 21.05
CA THR A 248 -4.55 -17.41 21.96
C THR A 248 -5.65 -18.46 22.09
N PHE A 249 -6.47 -18.43 23.13
CA PHE A 249 -7.46 -19.46 23.45
C PHE A 249 -8.40 -19.82 22.28
N ASN A 250 -8.62 -18.92 21.31
CA ASN A 250 -9.56 -19.16 20.18
C ASN A 250 -9.00 -18.85 18.79
N GLN A 251 -7.82 -18.24 18.63
CA GLN A 251 -7.26 -17.89 17.31
C GLN A 251 -5.74 -17.72 17.34
N LYS A 252 -5.07 -18.04 16.24
CA LYS A 252 -3.66 -17.66 16.03
C LYS A 252 -3.59 -16.18 15.67
N LYS A 253 -3.28 -15.32 16.63
CA LYS A 253 -3.04 -13.90 16.35
C LYS A 253 -1.62 -13.71 15.84
N ILE A 254 -1.45 -12.96 14.75
CA ILE A 254 -0.14 -12.58 14.24
C ILE A 254 0.27 -11.29 14.94
N LEU A 255 1.47 -11.28 15.51
CA LEU A 255 1.99 -10.18 16.29
C LEU A 255 3.42 -9.85 15.85
N LEU A 256 3.74 -8.57 15.86
CA LEU A 256 5.10 -8.05 15.73
C LEU A 256 5.55 -7.57 17.10
N GLU A 257 6.54 -8.29 17.68
CA GLU A 257 7.16 -7.96 18.97
C GLU A 257 8.53 -7.35 18.70
N VAL A 258 8.76 -6.10 19.13
CA VAL A 258 10.00 -5.35 18.84
C VAL A 258 10.73 -5.04 20.13
N HIS A 259 11.97 -5.47 20.26
CA HIS A 259 12.89 -5.06 21.31
C HIS A 259 13.87 -4.01 20.76
N LEU A 260 13.99 -2.88 21.46
CA LEU A 260 14.85 -1.76 21.10
C LEU A 260 16.15 -1.80 21.89
N PHE A 261 17.27 -1.62 21.20
CA PHE A 261 18.59 -1.53 21.84
C PHE A 261 18.82 -0.14 22.40
N ASN A 262 19.40 -0.08 23.59
CA ASN A 262 19.81 1.17 24.25
C ASN A 262 18.66 2.20 24.31
N PHE A 263 17.45 1.74 24.59
CA PHE A 263 16.28 2.58 24.72
C PHE A 263 15.63 2.38 26.09
N SER A 264 15.61 3.45 26.87
CA SER A 264 14.83 3.58 28.12
C SER A 264 13.69 4.57 27.88
N GLY A 265 12.45 4.12 28.03
CA GLY A 265 11.29 4.99 27.85
C GLY A 265 10.00 4.23 27.60
N ASN A 266 8.89 4.95 27.60
CA ASN A 266 7.56 4.39 27.37
C ASN A 266 7.06 4.69 25.95
N LEU A 267 6.81 3.63 25.19
CA LEU A 267 6.22 3.69 23.83
C LEU A 267 4.78 3.20 23.79
N TYR A 268 4.17 2.78 24.88
CA TYR A 268 2.77 2.37 24.89
C TYR A 268 1.86 3.46 24.34
N TYR A 269 0.93 3.05 23.50
CA TYR A 269 -0.03 3.92 22.81
C TYR A 269 0.60 4.96 21.86
N LYS A 270 1.91 4.90 21.64
CA LYS A 270 2.59 5.71 20.62
C LYS A 270 2.54 5.01 19.25
N HIS A 271 2.37 5.81 18.20
CA HIS A 271 2.44 5.32 16.82
C HIS A 271 3.90 5.24 16.39
N ILE A 272 4.33 4.07 15.95
CA ILE A 272 5.68 3.82 15.45
C ILE A 272 5.65 3.16 14.08
N SER A 273 6.75 3.34 13.33
CA SER A 273 7.04 2.65 12.07
C SER A 273 8.25 1.73 12.28
N VAL A 274 8.08 0.45 11.97
CA VAL A 274 9.12 -0.58 12.08
C VAL A 274 9.59 -0.93 10.69
N GLU A 275 10.79 -0.52 10.33
CA GLU A 275 11.45 -0.81 9.06
C GLU A 275 12.23 -2.12 9.16
N PHE A 276 11.95 -3.05 8.24
CA PHE A 276 12.61 -4.35 8.18
C PHE A 276 13.90 -4.26 7.36
N LEU A 277 15.04 -4.55 8.00
CA LEU A 277 16.37 -4.46 7.40
C LEU A 277 16.86 -5.80 6.86
N LYS A 278 16.82 -6.85 7.69
CA LYS A 278 17.33 -8.18 7.35
C LYS A 278 16.59 -9.27 8.12
N PHE A 279 16.30 -10.38 7.47
CA PHE A 279 15.85 -11.61 8.13
C PHE A 279 17.05 -12.28 8.80
N ILE A 280 16.96 -12.56 10.09
CA ILE A 280 18.07 -13.15 10.87
C ILE A 280 17.91 -14.67 10.94
N ARG A 281 16.78 -15.15 11.47
CA ARG A 281 16.52 -16.58 11.66
C ARG A 281 15.02 -16.88 11.83
N LYS A 282 14.66 -18.15 11.72
CA LYS A 282 13.32 -18.63 12.09
C LYS A 282 13.09 -18.50 13.60
N GLU A 283 11.83 -18.51 14.04
CA GLU A 283 11.50 -18.62 15.45
C GLU A 283 12.09 -19.91 16.05
N LYS A 284 12.57 -19.81 17.28
CA LYS A 284 12.96 -20.98 18.10
C LYS A 284 12.10 -21.00 19.35
N LYS A 285 11.56 -22.16 19.69
CA LYS A 285 10.96 -22.41 21.01
C LYS A 285 12.10 -22.81 21.94
N PHE A 286 12.25 -22.10 23.03
CA PHE A 286 13.14 -22.47 24.13
C PHE A 286 12.34 -23.23 25.16
N LYS A 287 12.90 -24.34 25.70
CA LYS A 287 12.26 -25.17 26.73
C LYS A 287 12.25 -24.44 28.08
N ASN A 288 13.27 -23.63 28.37
CA ASN A 288 13.43 -22.82 29.57
C ASN A 288 13.73 -21.37 29.20
N ILE A 289 13.37 -20.43 30.07
CA ILE A 289 13.68 -19.00 29.95
C ILE A 289 15.00 -18.74 30.67
#